data_62a94cc4114f9aca309df6c5bac5f568
#
_entry.id   62a94cc4114f9aca309df6c5bac5f568
#
_cell.length_a   1.000
_cell.length_b   1.000
_cell.length_c   1.000
_cell.angle_alpha   90.00
_cell.angle_beta   90.00
_cell.angle_gamma   90.00
#
_symmetry.space_group_name_H-M   'P 1'
#
loop_
_entity.id
_entity.type
_entity.pdbx_description
1 polymer ?
#
loop_
_entity_poly.entity_id
_entity_poly.type
_entity_poly.pdbx_seq_one_letter_code
_entity_poly.pdbx_strand_id
1 'polypeptide(L)' 'MADVISNQQIIIENQKTILANQQQIQENQKALQQILANQEKILALLAR' A
#
# COMPACT_ATOMS: atom_id res chain seq x y z
N MET A 1 31.31 -14.20 -13.06
CA MET A 1 30.74 -13.73 -11.81
C MET A 1 29.99 -12.41 -11.89
N ALA A 2 30.13 -11.68 -13.01
CA ALA A 2 29.33 -10.47 -13.24
C ALA A 2 27.83 -10.78 -13.12
N ASP A 3 27.40 -11.97 -13.59
CA ASP A 3 25.99 -12.36 -13.57
C ASP A 3 25.44 -12.50 -12.14
N VAL A 4 26.26 -13.04 -11.23
CA VAL A 4 25.84 -13.19 -9.83
C VAL A 4 25.66 -11.81 -9.18
N ILE A 5 26.62 -10.91 -9.40
CA ILE A 5 26.54 -9.57 -8.84
C ILE A 5 25.36 -8.81 -9.43
N SER A 6 25.16 -8.91 -10.75
CA SER A 6 24.03 -8.26 -11.41
C SER A 6 22.70 -8.79 -10.88
N ASN A 7 22.60 -10.10 -10.70
CA ASN A 7 21.37 -10.70 -10.18
C ASN A 7 21.11 -10.26 -8.75
N GLN A 8 22.15 -10.14 -7.93
CA GLN A 8 21.98 -9.67 -6.55
C GLN A 8 21.52 -8.21 -6.53
N GLN A 9 22.04 -7.38 -7.41
CA GLN A 9 21.60 -5.98 -7.51
C GLN A 9 20.14 -5.89 -7.92
N ILE A 10 19.72 -6.73 -8.87
CA ILE A 10 18.31 -6.79 -9.30
C ILE A 10 17.42 -7.21 -8.14
N ILE A 11 17.85 -8.20 -7.36
CA ILE A 11 17.11 -8.67 -6.20
C ILE A 11 16.92 -7.53 -5.19
N ILE A 12 17.99 -6.80 -4.90
CA ILE A 12 17.95 -5.68 -3.95
C ILE A 12 17.00 -4.60 -4.44
N GLU A 13 17.05 -4.25 -5.73
CA GLU A 13 16.17 -3.26 -6.31
C GLU A 13 14.72 -3.71 -6.25
N ASN A 14 14.46 -5.00 -6.53
CA ASN A 14 13.13 -5.55 -6.45
C ASN A 14 12.59 -5.50 -5.02
N GLN A 15 13.43 -5.78 -4.03
CA GLN A 15 13.04 -5.70 -2.62
C GLN A 15 12.67 -4.27 -2.23
N LYS A 16 13.41 -3.28 -2.70
CA LYS A 16 13.09 -1.87 -2.46
C LYS A 16 11.74 -1.50 -3.07
N THR A 17 11.47 -1.98 -4.27
CA THR A 17 10.20 -1.75 -4.94
C THR A 17 9.05 -2.39 -4.15
N ILE A 18 9.23 -3.61 -3.67
CA ILE A 18 8.23 -4.31 -2.87
C ILE A 18 7.92 -3.52 -1.60
N LEU A 19 8.95 -3.05 -0.90
CA LEU A 19 8.76 -2.27 0.32
C LEU A 19 8.00 -0.97 0.04
N ALA A 20 8.34 -0.29 -1.06
CA ALA A 20 7.63 0.94 -1.45
C ALA A 20 6.17 0.64 -1.77
N ASN A 21 5.90 -0.47 -2.46
CA ASN A 21 4.53 -0.88 -2.76
C ASN A 21 3.75 -1.22 -1.50
N GLN A 22 4.38 -1.88 -0.54
CA GLN A 22 3.73 -2.21 0.74
C GLN A 22 3.36 -0.94 1.50
N GLN A 23 4.22 0.07 1.51
CA GLN A 23 3.90 1.36 2.10
C GLN A 23 2.70 2.00 1.43
N GLN A 24 2.65 1.97 0.11
CA GLN A 24 1.55 2.53 -0.65
C GLN A 24 0.24 1.81 -0.33
N ILE A 25 0.30 0.48 -0.22
CA ILE A 25 -0.87 -0.33 0.14
C ILE A 25 -1.38 0.07 1.53
N GLN A 26 -0.50 0.25 2.50
CA GLN A 26 -0.88 0.65 3.84
C GLN A 26 -1.55 2.03 3.85
N GLU A 27 -1.01 2.97 3.09
CA GLU A 27 -1.61 4.30 2.96
C GLU A 27 -3.00 4.22 2.33
N ASN A 28 -3.13 3.39 1.29
CA ASN A 28 -4.41 3.18 0.63
C ASN A 28 -5.44 2.57 1.59
N GLN A 29 -5.03 1.63 2.43
CA GLN A 29 -5.91 1.02 3.42
C GLN A 29 -6.39 2.04 4.44
N LYS A 30 -5.53 2.95 4.89
CA LYS A 30 -5.94 4.03 5.79
C LYS A 30 -6.98 4.94 5.14
N ALA A 31 -6.76 5.29 3.88
CA ALA A 31 -7.71 6.11 3.14
C ALA A 31 -9.07 5.41 3.02
N LEU A 32 -9.08 4.11 2.73
CA LEU A 32 -10.31 3.33 2.66
C LEU A 32 -11.04 3.29 3.99
N GLN A 33 -10.32 3.16 5.10
CA GLN A 33 -10.93 3.16 6.43
C GLN A 33 -11.62 4.49 6.71
N GLN A 34 -11.01 5.61 6.30
CA GLN A 34 -11.62 6.93 6.45
C GLN A 34 -12.88 7.06 5.61
N ILE A 35 -12.85 6.55 4.39
CA ILE A 35 -14.02 6.57 3.50
C ILE A 35 -15.16 5.77 4.11
N LEU A 36 -14.87 4.57 4.62
CA LEU A 36 -15.87 3.73 5.26
C LEU A 36 -16.47 4.40 6.49
N ALA A 37 -15.65 5.03 7.31
CA ALA A 37 -16.13 5.75 8.48
C ALA A 37 -17.04 6.90 8.09
N ASN A 38 -16.70 7.63 7.03
CA ASN A 38 -17.52 8.72 6.53
C ASN A 38 -18.84 8.21 5.98
N GLN A 39 -18.82 7.08 5.27
CA GLN A 39 -20.05 6.46 4.75
C GLN A 39 -20.98 6.04 5.88
N GLU A 40 -20.43 5.49 6.95
CA GLU A 40 -21.23 5.11 8.12
C GLU A 40 -21.92 6.33 8.74
N LYS A 41 -21.20 7.45 8.84
CA LYS A 41 -21.78 8.69 9.35
C LYS A 41 -22.90 9.21 8.45
N ILE A 42 -22.70 9.16 7.14
CA ILE A 42 -23.70 9.59 6.17
C ILE A 42 -24.94 8.72 6.29
N LEU A 43 -24.78 7.41 6.36
CA LEU A 43 -25.90 6.48 6.50
C LEU A 43 -26.67 6.73 7.79
N ALA A 44 -25.96 6.98 8.89
CA ALA A 44 -26.58 7.28 10.16
C ALA A 44 -27.42 8.57 10.09
N LEU A 45 -26.91 9.59 9.40
CA LEU A 45 -27.64 10.86 9.22
C LEU A 45 -28.87 10.66 8.35
N LEU A 46 -28.78 9.84 7.30
CA LEU A 46 -29.92 9.59 6.41
C LEU A 46 -31.00 8.74 7.09
N ALA A 47 -30.61 7.88 8.03
CA ALA A 47 -31.53 7.02 8.75
C ALA A 47 -32.33 7.76 9.83
N ARG A 48 -31.94 8.98 10.14
CA ARG A 48 -32.71 9.81 11.08
C ARG A 48 -33.99 10.28 10.41
#